data_486b6b77c61e725c69ebf75ee627c149
#
_entry.id   486b6b77c61e725c69ebf75ee627c149
#
_cell.length_a   1.000
_cell.length_b   1.000
_cell.length_c   1.000
_cell.angle_alpha   90.00
_cell.angle_beta   90.00
_cell.angle_gamma   90.00
#
_symmetry.space_group_name_H-M   'P 1'
#
loop_
_entity.id
_entity.type
_entity.pdbx_description
1 polymer ?
#
loop_
_entity_poly.entity_id
_entity_poly.type
_entity_poly.pdbx_seq_one_letter_code
_entity_poly.pdbx_strand_id
1 'polypeptide(L)'
;MRVLFAGGGTAGHINPALAAAGYLRSKQPDAEILYVGNKGGMEERLVPAAGFDFKTIRISGFQRKLTAKNIRRNIKTVFRLFSSSVESERIIKAFKPDICVGTGGYVSGPVIRAAQKLGIPTVIHEQNAYPGMTTKALAKHAECVMLAVEDAKKYLDRKDNCVFTGNPVRVSVLQAEREAARKALNLDDRPLVLSFGGSLGAAALNKAAAYMLGESAKEKKYQHIHGYGQHDEKFLDEVHAAGVKKEENPQIRMLEYIDNMPECLAAADLVIGRAGAITLTEIEATGKCSILIPSPNVAENHQFHNAMALVNRDAAVMIEEKDLTGEKLWETVNTILSEPGRAEEIGKNAKAMAVLDANDRIYNIICEKAKK
;
A
#
# COMPACT_ATOMS: atom_id res chain seq x y z
N MET A 1 16.29 13.32 -18.41
CA MET A 1 15.85 13.83 -17.09
C MET A 1 16.37 12.93 -16.00
N ARG A 2 16.87 13.49 -14.90
CA ARG A 2 17.42 12.74 -13.75
C ARG A 2 16.49 12.91 -12.55
N VAL A 3 15.87 11.83 -12.11
CA VAL A 3 14.86 11.85 -11.03
C VAL A 3 15.34 11.00 -9.86
N LEU A 4 15.35 11.58 -8.67
CA LEU A 4 15.69 10.88 -7.45
C LEU A 4 14.41 10.61 -6.64
N PHE A 5 14.10 9.34 -6.41
CA PHE A 5 12.99 8.91 -5.54
C PHE A 5 13.50 8.60 -4.13
N ALA A 6 12.70 8.95 -3.13
CA ALA A 6 12.97 8.63 -1.73
C ALA A 6 11.68 8.23 -1.00
N GLY A 7 11.68 7.02 -0.48
CA GLY A 7 10.57 6.47 0.30
C GLY A 7 10.97 5.16 0.94
N GLY A 8 10.35 4.77 2.05
CA GLY A 8 10.72 3.51 2.66
C GLY A 8 10.13 3.27 4.04
N GLY A 9 10.56 2.16 4.63
CA GLY A 9 10.10 1.71 5.92
C GLY A 9 8.86 0.81 5.86
N THR A 10 8.00 0.98 4.86
CA THR A 10 6.83 0.11 4.60
C THR A 10 6.54 0.02 3.12
N ALA A 11 5.88 -1.06 2.69
CA ALA A 11 5.43 -1.23 1.30
C ALA A 11 4.50 -0.09 0.84
N GLY A 12 3.73 0.50 1.76
CA GLY A 12 2.85 1.64 1.48
C GLY A 12 3.58 2.90 1.00
N HIS A 13 4.87 3.06 1.29
CA HIS A 13 5.68 4.16 0.79
C HIS A 13 6.61 3.76 -0.37
N ILE A 14 6.96 2.48 -0.44
CA ILE A 14 7.84 1.95 -1.49
C ILE A 14 7.08 1.77 -2.81
N ASN A 15 5.93 1.11 -2.76
CA ASN A 15 5.15 0.78 -3.95
C ASN A 15 4.69 2.00 -4.76
N PRO A 16 4.21 3.11 -4.15
CA PRO A 16 3.88 4.32 -4.90
C PRO A 16 5.08 4.91 -5.63
N ALA A 17 6.25 4.91 -4.99
CA ALA A 17 7.47 5.38 -5.64
C ALA A 17 7.88 4.50 -6.82
N LEU A 18 7.80 3.18 -6.66
CA LEU A 18 8.09 2.21 -7.73
C LEU A 18 7.10 2.32 -8.89
N ALA A 19 5.80 2.53 -8.59
CA ALA A 19 4.77 2.72 -9.60
C ALA A 19 5.02 4.01 -10.41
N ALA A 20 5.28 5.14 -9.73
CA ALA A 20 5.60 6.40 -10.36
C ALA A 20 6.91 6.36 -11.17
N ALA A 21 7.96 5.70 -10.63
CA ALA A 21 9.23 5.51 -11.31
C ALA A 21 9.08 4.61 -12.56
N GLY A 22 8.32 3.53 -12.44
CA GLY A 22 8.03 2.63 -13.56
C GLY A 22 7.25 3.32 -14.67
N TYR A 23 6.25 4.11 -14.30
CA TYR A 23 5.49 4.90 -15.26
C TYR A 23 6.35 5.97 -15.94
N LEU A 24 7.17 6.70 -15.18
CA LEU A 24 8.14 7.65 -15.72
C LEU A 24 9.06 7.00 -16.75
N ARG A 25 9.64 5.85 -16.42
CA ARG A 25 10.53 5.09 -17.33
C ARG A 25 9.80 4.63 -18.59
N SER A 26 8.55 4.23 -18.50
CA SER A 26 7.75 3.83 -19.67
C SER A 26 7.49 4.99 -20.63
N LYS A 27 7.33 6.20 -20.09
CA LYS A 27 7.12 7.44 -20.90
C LYS A 27 8.43 8.08 -21.38
N GLN A 28 9.51 7.93 -20.62
CA GLN A 28 10.84 8.46 -20.90
C GLN A 28 11.92 7.38 -20.67
N PRO A 29 12.17 6.47 -21.63
CA PRO A 29 13.13 5.38 -21.46
C PRO A 29 14.56 5.86 -21.13
N ASP A 30 14.95 7.06 -21.57
CA ASP A 30 16.27 7.66 -21.34
C ASP A 30 16.36 8.43 -19.98
N ALA A 31 15.30 8.39 -19.17
CA ALA A 31 15.35 9.00 -17.85
C ALA A 31 16.26 8.22 -16.91
N GLU A 32 17.22 8.91 -16.28
CA GLU A 32 18.04 8.34 -15.20
C GLU A 32 17.25 8.40 -13.90
N ILE A 33 16.97 7.23 -13.31
CA ILE A 33 16.18 7.11 -12.09
C ILE A 33 17.05 6.49 -10.99
N LEU A 34 17.22 7.22 -9.89
CA LEU A 34 17.89 6.73 -8.69
C LEU A 34 16.90 6.65 -7.52
N TYR A 35 16.88 5.54 -6.83
CA TYR A 35 16.10 5.39 -5.60
C TYR A 35 16.99 5.40 -4.36
N VAL A 36 16.60 6.19 -3.35
CA VAL A 36 17.28 6.24 -2.06
C VAL A 36 16.39 5.65 -0.98
N GLY A 37 16.88 4.62 -0.30
CA GLY A 37 16.18 3.89 0.76
C GLY A 37 17.02 3.71 2.02
N ASN A 38 16.49 2.99 3.01
CA ASN A 38 17.19 2.68 4.25
C ASN A 38 18.04 1.42 4.09
N LYS A 39 19.24 1.43 4.63
CA LYS A 39 20.08 0.23 4.72
C LYS A 39 19.40 -0.82 5.61
N GLY A 40 19.20 -2.05 5.09
CA GLY A 40 18.50 -3.14 5.77
C GLY A 40 16.97 -2.97 5.75
N GLY A 41 16.42 -2.05 4.95
CA GLY A 41 14.99 -1.89 4.74
C GLY A 41 14.43 -2.81 3.65
N MET A 42 13.10 -2.92 3.56
CA MET A 42 12.41 -3.70 2.51
C MET A 42 12.78 -3.21 1.11
N GLU A 43 13.02 -1.91 0.97
CA GLU A 43 13.40 -1.25 -0.25
C GLU A 43 14.71 -1.76 -0.84
N GLU A 44 15.63 -2.28 0.00
CA GLU A 44 16.91 -2.86 -0.45
C GLU A 44 16.71 -4.12 -1.31
N ARG A 45 15.60 -4.81 -1.12
CA ARG A 45 15.18 -5.96 -1.95
C ARG A 45 14.25 -5.54 -3.08
N LEU A 46 13.23 -4.73 -2.78
CA LEU A 46 12.15 -4.43 -3.72
C LEU A 46 12.58 -3.52 -4.87
N VAL A 47 13.45 -2.54 -4.61
CA VAL A 47 13.85 -1.56 -5.62
C VAL A 47 14.75 -2.16 -6.70
N PRO A 48 15.82 -2.91 -6.37
CA PRO A 48 16.62 -3.60 -7.38
C PRO A 48 15.82 -4.67 -8.14
N ALA A 49 14.90 -5.39 -7.45
CA ALA A 49 14.01 -6.35 -8.11
C ALA A 49 13.10 -5.69 -9.16
N ALA A 50 12.74 -4.41 -8.97
CA ALA A 50 12.01 -3.60 -9.95
C ALA A 50 12.92 -2.99 -11.04
N GLY A 51 14.24 -3.26 -11.03
CA GLY A 51 15.21 -2.83 -12.03
C GLY A 51 15.61 -1.37 -11.92
N PHE A 52 15.60 -0.77 -10.72
CA PHE A 52 16.05 0.59 -10.48
C PHE A 52 17.37 0.64 -9.73
N ASP A 53 18.20 1.65 -10.05
CA ASP A 53 19.41 1.95 -9.30
C ASP A 53 19.07 2.36 -7.86
N PHE A 54 19.84 1.80 -6.91
CA PHE A 54 19.56 1.95 -5.49
C PHE A 54 20.77 2.42 -4.70
N LYS A 55 20.54 3.40 -3.83
CA LYS A 55 21.51 3.86 -2.83
C LYS A 55 20.86 3.85 -1.45
N THR A 56 21.68 3.64 -0.42
CA THR A 56 21.20 3.56 0.96
C THR A 56 21.71 4.72 1.80
N ILE A 57 20.84 5.14 2.73
CA ILE A 57 21.22 5.96 3.89
C ILE A 57 20.96 5.14 5.17
N ARG A 58 21.61 5.52 6.27
CA ARG A 58 21.38 4.87 7.57
C ARG A 58 20.46 5.70 8.43
N ILE A 59 19.20 5.32 8.50
CA ILE A 59 18.19 6.02 9.30
C ILE A 59 17.32 5.01 10.07
N SER A 60 16.68 5.46 11.13
CA SER A 60 15.68 4.69 11.88
C SER A 60 14.51 5.58 12.28
N GLY A 61 13.31 4.98 12.35
CA GLY A 61 12.14 5.67 12.85
C GLY A 61 12.18 5.86 14.37
N PHE A 62 11.51 6.91 14.86
CA PHE A 62 11.35 7.15 16.29
C PHE A 62 10.42 6.12 16.92
N GLN A 63 10.83 5.62 18.09
CA GLN A 63 10.01 4.70 18.89
C GLN A 63 9.02 5.51 19.74
N ARG A 64 7.72 5.16 19.66
CA ARG A 64 6.65 5.92 20.34
C ARG A 64 6.51 5.63 21.83
N LYS A 65 6.70 4.36 22.24
CA LYS A 65 6.60 3.97 23.65
C LYS A 65 7.79 4.53 24.45
N LEU A 66 7.53 5.29 25.49
CA LEU A 66 8.54 5.86 26.39
C LEU A 66 9.03 4.80 27.39
N THR A 67 9.93 3.93 26.95
CA THR A 67 10.69 3.02 27.80
C THR A 67 12.15 3.42 27.79
N ALA A 68 12.92 3.09 28.84
CA ALA A 68 14.36 3.40 28.91
C ALA A 68 15.14 2.88 27.68
N LYS A 69 14.76 1.69 27.18
CA LYS A 69 15.30 1.09 25.94
C LYS A 69 14.98 1.95 24.70
N ASN A 70 13.77 2.48 24.64
CA ASN A 70 13.31 3.30 23.51
C ASN A 70 13.89 4.72 23.56
N ILE A 71 14.08 5.28 24.75
CA ILE A 71 14.78 6.58 24.92
C ILE A 71 16.21 6.48 24.36
N ARG A 72 16.97 5.43 24.75
CA ARG A 72 18.33 5.20 24.22
C ARG A 72 18.33 4.99 22.69
N ARG A 73 17.29 4.29 22.15
CA ARG A 73 17.10 4.14 20.71
C ARG A 73 16.80 5.49 20.02
N ASN A 74 15.94 6.31 20.62
CA ASN A 74 15.59 7.61 20.06
C ASN A 74 16.79 8.58 20.04
N ILE A 75 17.67 8.55 21.03
CA ILE A 75 18.94 9.30 21.03
C ILE A 75 19.79 8.88 19.81
N LYS A 76 19.95 7.55 19.58
CA LYS A 76 20.65 7.07 18.38
C LYS A 76 19.97 7.50 17.08
N THR A 77 18.63 7.59 17.08
CA THR A 77 17.86 8.06 15.93
C THR A 77 18.15 9.52 15.61
N VAL A 78 18.32 10.38 16.63
CA VAL A 78 18.73 11.79 16.42
C VAL A 78 20.11 11.89 15.76
N PHE A 79 21.11 11.14 16.24
CA PHE A 79 22.42 11.10 15.60
C PHE A 79 22.37 10.56 14.17
N ARG A 80 21.56 9.54 13.92
CA ARG A 80 21.33 9.00 12.57
C ARG A 80 20.64 9.99 11.64
N LEU A 81 19.80 10.87 12.18
CA LEU A 81 19.15 11.92 11.40
C LEU A 81 20.18 12.92 10.84
N PHE A 82 21.21 13.28 11.64
CA PHE A 82 22.29 14.13 11.17
C PHE A 82 23.18 13.41 10.14
N SER A 83 23.61 12.18 10.42
CA SER A 83 24.45 11.42 9.47
C SER A 83 23.70 11.13 8.15
N SER A 84 22.42 10.79 8.21
CA SER A 84 21.61 10.56 7.01
C SER A 84 21.41 11.81 6.16
N SER A 85 21.38 13.00 6.79
CA SER A 85 21.35 14.27 6.05
C SER A 85 22.64 14.49 5.25
N VAL A 86 23.80 14.21 5.84
CA VAL A 86 25.10 14.32 5.15
C VAL A 86 25.22 13.26 4.04
N GLU A 87 24.81 12.01 4.32
CA GLU A 87 24.78 10.95 3.32
C GLU A 87 23.88 11.33 2.14
N SER A 88 22.68 11.87 2.43
CA SER A 88 21.73 12.36 1.42
C SER A 88 22.33 13.47 0.55
N GLU A 89 22.92 14.48 1.15
CA GLU A 89 23.57 15.56 0.40
C GLU A 89 24.68 15.04 -0.52
N ARG A 90 25.48 14.08 -0.07
CA ARG A 90 26.54 13.44 -0.89
C ARG A 90 25.94 12.70 -2.09
N ILE A 91 24.89 11.91 -1.88
CA ILE A 91 24.20 11.18 -2.96
C ILE A 91 23.61 12.16 -3.97
N ILE A 92 22.91 13.20 -3.50
CA ILE A 92 22.28 14.22 -4.34
C ILE A 92 23.32 14.96 -5.18
N LYS A 93 24.43 15.42 -4.56
CA LYS A 93 25.52 16.11 -5.26
C LYS A 93 26.20 15.23 -6.32
N ALA A 94 26.33 13.93 -6.06
CA ALA A 94 26.92 12.98 -7.01
C ALA A 94 25.95 12.66 -8.17
N PHE A 95 24.67 12.46 -7.87
CA PHE A 95 23.66 12.14 -8.88
C PHE A 95 23.17 13.35 -9.66
N LYS A 96 23.16 14.55 -9.08
CA LYS A 96 22.70 15.83 -9.66
C LYS A 96 21.28 15.70 -10.26
N PRO A 97 20.26 15.37 -9.45
CA PRO A 97 18.91 15.22 -9.96
C PRO A 97 18.32 16.56 -10.40
N ASP A 98 17.48 16.53 -11.44
CA ASP A 98 16.65 17.67 -11.86
C ASP A 98 15.50 17.89 -10.87
N ILE A 99 15.05 16.81 -10.21
CA ILE A 99 13.97 16.83 -9.23
C ILE A 99 14.10 15.66 -8.27
N CYS A 100 13.63 15.85 -7.01
CA CYS A 100 13.50 14.79 -6.01
C CYS A 100 12.05 14.56 -5.65
N VAL A 101 11.64 13.27 -5.63
CA VAL A 101 10.27 12.81 -5.34
C VAL A 101 10.26 12.07 -4.01
N GLY A 102 9.51 12.57 -3.04
CA GLY A 102 9.33 11.95 -1.73
C GLY A 102 7.98 11.25 -1.64
N THR A 103 7.96 9.96 -1.27
CA THR A 103 6.71 9.19 -1.09
C THR A 103 6.42 8.84 0.37
N GLY A 104 7.15 9.46 1.30
CA GLY A 104 6.90 9.27 2.73
C GLY A 104 7.80 8.26 3.42
N GLY A 105 7.44 7.94 4.66
CA GLY A 105 8.29 7.21 5.57
C GLY A 105 9.44 8.03 6.12
N TYR A 106 10.14 7.49 7.12
CA TYR A 106 11.26 8.19 7.77
C TYR A 106 12.48 8.39 6.86
N VAL A 107 12.59 7.63 5.77
CA VAL A 107 13.67 7.72 4.77
C VAL A 107 13.54 8.99 3.92
N SER A 108 12.32 9.32 3.52
CA SER A 108 12.02 10.48 2.67
C SER A 108 12.46 11.81 3.34
N GLY A 109 12.32 11.88 4.67
CA GLY A 109 12.61 13.10 5.44
C GLY A 109 13.98 13.72 5.16
N PRO A 110 15.10 13.05 5.48
CA PRO A 110 16.45 13.62 5.29
C PRO A 110 16.78 13.84 3.82
N VAL A 111 16.33 12.97 2.91
CA VAL A 111 16.64 13.08 1.47
C VAL A 111 15.98 14.32 0.86
N ILE A 112 14.67 14.47 1.05
CA ILE A 112 13.93 15.61 0.50
C ILE A 112 14.37 16.92 1.16
N ARG A 113 14.61 16.91 2.49
CA ARG A 113 15.13 18.10 3.17
C ARG A 113 16.52 18.52 2.67
N ALA A 114 17.40 17.55 2.36
CA ALA A 114 18.70 17.83 1.76
C ALA A 114 18.56 18.44 0.36
N ALA A 115 17.65 17.91 -0.47
CA ALA A 115 17.34 18.46 -1.79
C ALA A 115 16.83 19.91 -1.69
N GLN A 116 15.88 20.19 -0.79
CA GLN A 116 15.36 21.53 -0.53
C GLN A 116 16.47 22.52 -0.13
N LYS A 117 17.39 22.09 0.75
CA LYS A 117 18.55 22.93 1.14
C LYS A 117 19.51 23.22 -0.02
N LEU A 118 19.64 22.29 -0.95
CA LEU A 118 20.49 22.43 -2.14
C LEU A 118 19.78 23.17 -3.28
N GLY A 119 18.57 23.67 -3.08
CA GLY A 119 17.79 24.38 -4.10
C GLY A 119 17.28 23.50 -5.24
N ILE A 120 17.23 22.17 -5.03
CA ILE A 120 16.71 21.23 -6.02
C ILE A 120 15.20 21.14 -5.86
N PRO A 121 14.40 21.23 -6.94
CA PRO A 121 12.97 21.08 -6.90
C PRO A 121 12.55 19.77 -6.20
N THR A 122 11.54 19.85 -5.33
CA THR A 122 11.01 18.67 -4.63
C THR A 122 9.52 18.58 -4.78
N VAL A 123 9.04 17.38 -5.04
CA VAL A 123 7.61 17.04 -4.98
C VAL A 123 7.40 15.91 -3.98
N ILE A 124 6.25 15.92 -3.32
CA ILE A 124 5.92 14.94 -2.29
C ILE A 124 4.60 14.29 -2.66
N HIS A 125 4.49 12.99 -2.49
CA HIS A 125 3.24 12.26 -2.65
C HIS A 125 2.76 11.72 -1.29
N GLU A 126 1.52 12.06 -0.92
CA GLU A 126 0.85 11.55 0.29
C GLU A 126 -0.25 10.58 -0.12
N GLN A 127 -0.16 9.36 0.36
CA GLN A 127 -1.04 8.26 -0.01
C GLN A 127 -2.32 8.19 0.82
N ASN A 128 -2.31 8.74 2.03
CA ASN A 128 -3.36 8.57 3.02
C ASN A 128 -4.27 9.78 3.14
N ALA A 129 -5.50 9.56 3.60
CA ALA A 129 -6.44 10.63 3.94
C ALA A 129 -5.95 11.51 5.11
N TYR A 130 -5.07 10.98 5.96
CA TYR A 130 -4.40 11.73 7.02
C TYR A 130 -2.89 11.75 6.79
N PRO A 131 -2.28 12.91 6.53
CA PRO A 131 -0.87 13.01 6.17
C PRO A 131 0.06 12.59 7.30
N GLY A 132 1.12 11.85 6.93
CA GLY A 132 2.16 11.46 7.85
C GLY A 132 3.00 12.65 8.34
N MET A 133 3.68 12.51 9.49
CA MET A 133 4.55 13.56 10.05
C MET A 133 5.63 14.03 9.07
N THR A 134 6.20 13.12 8.30
CA THR A 134 7.22 13.45 7.29
C THR A 134 6.64 14.37 6.21
N THR A 135 5.46 14.03 5.69
CA THR A 135 4.75 14.85 4.70
C THR A 135 4.48 16.24 5.26
N LYS A 136 3.91 16.33 6.47
CA LYS A 136 3.64 17.62 7.13
C LYS A 136 4.88 18.49 7.27
N ALA A 137 6.01 17.89 7.67
CA ALA A 137 7.27 18.60 7.86
C ALA A 137 7.91 19.13 6.56
N LEU A 138 7.70 18.43 5.46
CA LEU A 138 8.32 18.74 4.16
C LEU A 138 7.43 19.58 3.24
N ALA A 139 6.10 19.49 3.41
CA ALA A 139 5.11 20.12 2.54
C ALA A 139 5.29 21.61 2.35
N LYS A 140 5.72 22.32 3.42
CA LYS A 140 5.91 23.77 3.41
C LYS A 140 6.91 24.24 2.35
N HIS A 141 7.94 23.46 2.08
CA HIS A 141 9.05 23.81 1.17
C HIS A 141 9.04 23.00 -0.13
N ALA A 142 8.04 22.14 -0.33
CA ALA A 142 7.88 21.40 -1.58
C ALA A 142 7.28 22.30 -2.66
N GLU A 143 7.72 22.10 -3.92
CA GLU A 143 7.12 22.74 -5.09
C GLU A 143 5.66 22.28 -5.30
N CYS A 144 5.41 21.00 -5.00
CA CYS A 144 4.07 20.41 -5.07
C CYS A 144 3.91 19.28 -4.05
N VAL A 145 2.74 19.22 -3.43
CA VAL A 145 2.30 18.09 -2.62
C VAL A 145 1.16 17.40 -3.36
N MET A 146 1.44 16.24 -3.92
CA MET A 146 0.50 15.39 -4.63
C MET A 146 -0.30 14.58 -3.60
N LEU A 147 -1.61 14.74 -3.58
CA LEU A 147 -2.49 14.11 -2.61
C LEU A 147 -3.30 12.99 -3.27
N ALA A 148 -3.27 11.81 -2.68
CA ALA A 148 -4.13 10.72 -3.11
C ALA A 148 -5.58 10.91 -2.68
N VAL A 149 -5.80 11.58 -1.56
CA VAL A 149 -7.12 11.90 -1.01
C VAL A 149 -7.19 13.40 -0.77
N GLU A 150 -8.19 14.07 -1.34
CA GLU A 150 -8.31 15.54 -1.29
C GLU A 150 -8.43 16.07 0.16
N ASP A 151 -9.09 15.31 1.01
CA ASP A 151 -9.27 15.64 2.43
C ASP A 151 -7.95 15.77 3.20
N ALA A 152 -6.87 15.17 2.74
CA ALA A 152 -5.54 15.32 3.34
C ALA A 152 -5.06 16.77 3.37
N LYS A 153 -5.50 17.60 2.43
CA LYS A 153 -5.20 19.03 2.35
C LYS A 153 -5.58 19.81 3.61
N LYS A 154 -6.61 19.37 4.33
CA LYS A 154 -7.10 20.04 5.56
C LYS A 154 -6.05 20.07 6.67
N TYR A 155 -5.14 19.09 6.67
CA TYR A 155 -4.14 18.85 7.72
C TYR A 155 -2.75 19.40 7.39
N LEU A 156 -2.60 20.13 6.27
CA LEU A 156 -1.35 20.74 5.85
C LEU A 156 -1.39 22.25 6.08
N ASP A 157 -0.28 22.83 6.53
CA ASP A 157 -0.15 24.27 6.80
C ASP A 157 -0.22 25.06 5.49
N ARG A 158 0.56 24.64 4.49
CA ARG A 158 0.55 25.22 3.14
C ARG A 158 -0.38 24.43 2.25
N LYS A 159 -1.33 25.11 1.60
CA LYS A 159 -2.40 24.50 0.81
C LYS A 159 -2.38 24.86 -0.68
N ASP A 160 -1.69 25.96 -1.03
CA ASP A 160 -1.59 26.48 -2.40
C ASP A 160 -0.74 25.58 -3.33
N ASN A 161 0.16 24.79 -2.74
CA ASN A 161 0.99 23.83 -3.46
C ASN A 161 0.43 22.39 -3.45
N CYS A 162 -0.80 22.19 -2.95
CA CYS A 162 -1.43 20.87 -2.89
C CYS A 162 -2.26 20.60 -4.16
N VAL A 163 -2.01 19.46 -4.79
CA VAL A 163 -2.73 19.01 -6.00
C VAL A 163 -3.28 17.61 -5.75
N PHE A 164 -4.55 17.39 -6.07
CA PHE A 164 -5.17 16.07 -6.04
C PHE A 164 -4.73 15.25 -7.26
N THR A 165 -4.06 14.12 -7.01
CA THR A 165 -3.55 13.23 -8.06
C THR A 165 -4.11 11.82 -8.01
N GLY A 166 -4.63 11.39 -6.88
CA GLY A 166 -4.82 9.96 -6.61
C GLY A 166 -3.50 9.25 -6.26
N ASN A 167 -3.59 7.97 -5.92
CA ASN A 167 -2.44 7.09 -5.77
C ASN A 167 -2.06 6.46 -7.12
N PRO A 168 -0.78 6.27 -7.40
CA PRO A 168 -0.36 5.55 -8.59
C PRO A 168 -0.76 4.07 -8.50
N VAL A 169 -1.33 3.54 -9.56
CA VAL A 169 -1.74 2.13 -9.69
C VAL A 169 -0.74 1.40 -10.57
N ARG A 170 -0.40 0.17 -10.19
CA ARG A 170 0.45 -0.68 -11.04
C ARG A 170 -0.24 -0.97 -12.36
N VAL A 171 0.48 -0.81 -13.47
CA VAL A 171 -0.05 -1.06 -14.82
C VAL A 171 -0.60 -2.49 -14.94
N SER A 172 0.07 -3.47 -14.34
CA SER A 172 -0.38 -4.87 -14.33
C SER A 172 -1.75 -5.07 -13.67
N VAL A 173 -2.10 -4.26 -12.66
CA VAL A 173 -3.44 -4.31 -12.03
C VAL A 173 -4.51 -3.75 -12.97
N LEU A 174 -4.17 -2.67 -13.71
CA LEU A 174 -5.11 -2.06 -14.66
C LEU A 174 -5.34 -2.91 -15.91
N GLN A 175 -4.38 -3.74 -16.29
CA GLN A 175 -4.40 -4.58 -17.49
C GLN A 175 -4.89 -6.01 -17.25
N ALA A 176 -5.03 -6.42 -15.98
CA ALA A 176 -5.47 -7.77 -15.67
C ALA A 176 -6.96 -7.96 -15.99
N GLU A 177 -7.24 -8.88 -16.89
CA GLU A 177 -8.60 -9.22 -17.34
C GLU A 177 -9.19 -10.38 -16.53
N ARG A 178 -10.44 -10.25 -16.07
CA ARG A 178 -11.10 -11.21 -15.19
C ARG A 178 -11.12 -12.64 -15.74
N GLU A 179 -11.56 -12.82 -16.99
CA GLU A 179 -11.70 -14.13 -17.61
C GLU A 179 -10.33 -14.82 -17.77
N ALA A 180 -9.34 -14.08 -18.25
CA ALA A 180 -7.97 -14.57 -18.38
C ALA A 180 -7.38 -14.96 -17.02
N ALA A 181 -7.61 -14.15 -16.00
CA ALA A 181 -7.15 -14.39 -14.63
C ALA A 181 -7.80 -15.63 -14.01
N ARG A 182 -9.12 -15.79 -14.13
CA ARG A 182 -9.83 -16.96 -13.62
C ARG A 182 -9.34 -18.25 -14.28
N LYS A 183 -9.11 -18.24 -15.60
CA LYS A 183 -8.53 -19.37 -16.34
C LYS A 183 -7.11 -19.68 -15.89
N ALA A 184 -6.24 -18.67 -15.77
CA ALA A 184 -4.86 -18.83 -15.30
C ALA A 184 -4.78 -19.39 -13.88
N LEU A 185 -5.73 -19.01 -13.02
CA LEU A 185 -5.86 -19.49 -11.66
C LEU A 185 -6.62 -20.84 -11.55
N ASN A 186 -7.05 -21.46 -12.65
CA ASN A 186 -7.87 -22.67 -12.64
C ASN A 186 -9.07 -22.58 -11.68
N LEU A 187 -9.83 -21.50 -11.78
CA LEU A 187 -11.05 -21.27 -11.01
C LEU A 187 -12.28 -21.75 -11.78
N ASP A 188 -13.26 -22.29 -11.06
CA ASP A 188 -14.59 -22.62 -11.59
C ASP A 188 -15.54 -21.41 -11.45
N ASP A 189 -16.85 -21.61 -11.68
CA ASP A 189 -17.85 -20.54 -11.69
C ASP A 189 -18.23 -20.01 -10.29
N ARG A 190 -17.78 -20.67 -9.22
CA ARG A 190 -18.05 -20.22 -7.84
C ARG A 190 -17.36 -18.89 -7.57
N PRO A 191 -17.95 -18.03 -6.72
CA PRO A 191 -17.31 -16.79 -6.31
C PRO A 191 -15.95 -17.02 -5.66
N LEU A 192 -14.98 -16.14 -5.97
CA LEU A 192 -13.65 -16.11 -5.36
C LEU A 192 -13.57 -15.07 -4.25
N VAL A 193 -13.25 -15.52 -3.05
CA VAL A 193 -12.88 -14.66 -1.91
C VAL A 193 -11.35 -14.58 -1.83
N LEU A 194 -10.81 -13.39 -2.06
CA LEU A 194 -9.39 -13.08 -1.90
C LEU A 194 -9.17 -12.40 -0.54
N SER A 195 -8.32 -12.96 0.31
CA SER A 195 -8.05 -12.38 1.63
C SER A 195 -6.56 -12.29 1.95
N PHE A 196 -6.12 -11.18 2.56
CA PHE A 196 -4.71 -10.99 2.91
C PHE A 196 -4.50 -9.90 3.96
N GLY A 197 -3.52 -10.11 4.83
CA GLY A 197 -3.12 -9.16 5.88
C GLY A 197 -1.98 -8.20 5.50
N GLY A 198 -1.48 -8.26 4.25
CA GLY A 198 -0.26 -7.61 3.79
C GLY A 198 0.95 -8.55 3.84
N SER A 199 2.13 -8.09 3.40
CA SER A 199 3.35 -8.91 3.23
C SER A 199 3.84 -9.58 4.52
N LEU A 200 3.60 -8.98 5.68
CA LEU A 200 3.99 -9.52 6.98
C LEU A 200 2.88 -10.36 7.64
N GLY A 201 1.70 -10.39 7.03
CA GLY A 201 0.51 -10.98 7.63
C GLY A 201 -0.16 -10.07 8.66
N ALA A 202 -1.29 -10.55 9.20
CA ALA A 202 -2.06 -9.87 10.25
C ALA A 202 -2.74 -10.92 11.13
N ALA A 203 -2.16 -11.23 12.29
CA ALA A 203 -2.57 -12.35 13.13
C ALA A 203 -4.09 -12.37 13.47
N ALA A 204 -4.69 -11.18 13.76
CA ALA A 204 -6.12 -11.11 14.01
C ALA A 204 -6.97 -11.47 12.78
N LEU A 205 -6.57 -11.01 11.59
CA LEU A 205 -7.22 -11.36 10.34
C LEU A 205 -7.03 -12.85 10.01
N ASN A 206 -5.80 -13.37 10.16
CA ASN A 206 -5.49 -14.77 9.91
C ASN A 206 -6.33 -15.69 10.80
N LYS A 207 -6.44 -15.38 12.10
CA LYS A 207 -7.28 -16.14 13.02
C LYS A 207 -8.76 -16.16 12.60
N ALA A 208 -9.31 -15.02 12.21
CA ALA A 208 -10.69 -14.96 11.72
C ALA A 208 -10.84 -15.69 10.37
N ALA A 209 -9.84 -15.58 9.49
CA ALA A 209 -9.80 -16.29 8.21
C ALA A 209 -9.74 -17.80 8.40
N ALA A 210 -9.00 -18.33 9.37
CA ALA A 210 -8.93 -19.77 9.63
C ALA A 210 -10.33 -20.35 9.93
N TYR A 211 -11.13 -19.67 10.77
CA TYR A 211 -12.53 -20.06 11.02
C TYR A 211 -13.38 -19.98 9.73
N MET A 212 -13.32 -18.86 9.01
CA MET A 212 -14.04 -18.67 7.75
C MET A 212 -13.71 -19.77 6.73
N LEU A 213 -12.44 -20.13 6.60
CA LEU A 213 -12.01 -21.20 5.70
C LEU A 213 -12.53 -22.57 6.15
N GLY A 214 -12.61 -22.82 7.46
CA GLY A 214 -13.22 -24.04 8.03
C GLY A 214 -14.71 -24.17 7.69
N GLU A 215 -15.48 -23.10 7.84
CA GLU A 215 -16.89 -23.09 7.45
C GLU A 215 -17.06 -23.24 5.93
N SER A 216 -16.24 -22.54 5.15
CA SER A 216 -16.26 -22.65 3.69
C SER A 216 -15.88 -24.05 3.18
N ALA A 217 -14.99 -24.74 3.88
CA ALA A 217 -14.62 -26.13 3.55
C ALA A 217 -15.83 -27.10 3.68
N LYS A 218 -16.73 -26.84 4.64
CA LYS A 218 -17.96 -27.63 4.85
C LYS A 218 -19.00 -27.35 3.76
N GLU A 219 -19.21 -26.06 3.45
CA GLU A 219 -20.28 -25.65 2.52
C GLU A 219 -19.87 -25.71 1.04
N LYS A 220 -18.59 -25.53 0.73
CA LYS A 220 -17.99 -25.55 -0.64
C LYS A 220 -18.63 -24.58 -1.64
N LYS A 221 -19.25 -23.50 -1.13
CA LYS A 221 -19.91 -22.48 -1.96
C LYS A 221 -18.95 -21.53 -2.65
N TYR A 222 -17.79 -21.28 -2.04
CA TYR A 222 -16.81 -20.29 -2.48
C TYR A 222 -15.45 -20.91 -2.73
N GLN A 223 -14.66 -20.24 -3.55
CA GLN A 223 -13.25 -20.49 -3.70
C GLN A 223 -12.47 -19.45 -2.88
N HIS A 224 -11.33 -19.81 -2.33
CA HIS A 224 -10.53 -18.93 -1.52
C HIS A 224 -9.07 -18.90 -1.95
N ILE A 225 -8.49 -17.69 -1.97
CA ILE A 225 -7.04 -17.46 -1.97
C ILE A 225 -6.74 -16.59 -0.76
N HIS A 226 -5.95 -17.12 0.19
CA HIS A 226 -5.56 -16.41 1.40
C HIS A 226 -4.06 -16.25 1.50
N GLY A 227 -3.59 -14.98 1.61
CA GLY A 227 -2.20 -14.64 1.89
C GLY A 227 -1.98 -14.41 3.38
N TYR A 228 -1.36 -15.39 4.09
CA TYR A 228 -1.20 -15.33 5.55
C TYR A 228 0.03 -14.54 6.00
N GLY A 229 1.02 -14.27 5.11
CA GLY A 229 2.21 -13.48 5.42
C GLY A 229 3.35 -14.28 6.05
N GLN A 230 4.53 -13.67 6.07
CA GLN A 230 5.81 -14.34 6.41
C GLN A 230 6.02 -14.65 7.90
N HIS A 231 5.15 -14.19 8.79
CA HIS A 231 5.40 -14.26 10.23
C HIS A 231 4.29 -14.96 11.02
N ASP A 232 3.42 -15.69 10.37
CA ASP A 232 2.33 -16.42 11.03
C ASP A 232 2.43 -17.93 10.80
N GLU A 233 3.46 -18.53 11.40
CA GLU A 233 3.73 -19.96 11.32
C GLU A 233 2.58 -20.82 11.92
N LYS A 234 1.75 -20.24 12.80
CA LYS A 234 0.64 -20.93 13.47
C LYS A 234 -0.64 -20.98 12.64
N PHE A 235 -0.74 -20.17 11.61
CA PHE A 235 -1.95 -20.07 10.80
C PHE A 235 -2.35 -21.41 10.17
N LEU A 236 -1.40 -22.16 9.64
CA LEU A 236 -1.69 -23.47 9.02
C LEU A 236 -2.21 -24.49 10.04
N ASP A 237 -1.70 -24.46 11.27
CA ASP A 237 -2.20 -25.31 12.36
C ASP A 237 -3.62 -24.94 12.75
N GLU A 238 -3.95 -23.63 12.82
CA GLU A 238 -5.30 -23.15 13.10
C GLU A 238 -6.29 -23.54 11.99
N VAL A 239 -5.88 -23.48 10.74
CA VAL A 239 -6.69 -23.90 9.59
C VAL A 239 -6.92 -25.42 9.59
N HIS A 240 -5.92 -26.21 9.89
CA HIS A 240 -6.05 -27.65 10.06
C HIS A 240 -7.00 -28.01 11.21
N ALA A 241 -6.87 -27.30 12.35
CA ALA A 241 -7.77 -27.48 13.49
C ALA A 241 -9.23 -27.10 13.15
N ALA A 242 -9.45 -26.15 12.22
CA ALA A 242 -10.75 -25.80 11.69
C ALA A 242 -11.30 -26.82 10.66
N GLY A 243 -10.56 -27.91 10.38
CA GLY A 243 -11.01 -29.01 9.53
C GLY A 243 -10.69 -28.87 8.04
N VAL A 244 -9.87 -27.90 7.65
CA VAL A 244 -9.46 -27.73 6.25
C VAL A 244 -8.29 -28.66 5.95
N LYS A 245 -8.46 -29.58 5.02
CA LYS A 245 -7.42 -30.45 4.49
C LYS A 245 -7.23 -30.15 3.01
N LYS A 246 -5.98 -29.93 2.59
CA LYS A 246 -5.65 -29.49 1.23
C LYS A 246 -6.19 -30.42 0.16
N GLU A 247 -6.12 -31.73 0.39
CA GLU A 247 -6.54 -32.77 -0.55
C GLU A 247 -8.07 -32.82 -0.70
N GLU A 248 -8.81 -32.50 0.36
CA GLU A 248 -10.28 -32.50 0.39
C GLU A 248 -10.87 -31.15 -0.04
N ASN A 249 -10.06 -30.09 -0.02
CA ASN A 249 -10.49 -28.70 -0.24
C ASN A 249 -9.61 -27.98 -1.27
N PRO A 250 -9.51 -28.47 -2.52
CA PRO A 250 -8.62 -27.86 -3.54
C PRO A 250 -9.07 -26.43 -3.92
N GLN A 251 -10.30 -26.04 -3.59
CA GLN A 251 -10.84 -24.70 -3.78
C GLN A 251 -10.28 -23.68 -2.77
N ILE A 252 -9.57 -24.11 -1.72
CA ILE A 252 -8.95 -23.25 -0.71
C ILE A 252 -7.44 -23.26 -0.90
N ARG A 253 -6.87 -22.11 -1.23
CA ARG A 253 -5.44 -21.92 -1.43
C ARG A 253 -4.89 -20.99 -0.37
N MET A 254 -3.93 -21.47 0.39
CA MET A 254 -3.22 -20.72 1.42
C MET A 254 -1.79 -20.48 0.95
N LEU A 255 -1.39 -19.21 0.90
CA LEU A 255 -0.10 -18.77 0.39
C LEU A 255 0.59 -17.91 1.44
N GLU A 256 1.89 -18.09 1.63
CA GLU A 256 2.66 -17.18 2.47
C GLU A 256 2.67 -15.77 1.87
N TYR A 257 2.82 -15.69 0.56
CA TYR A 257 2.79 -14.44 -0.19
C TYR A 257 2.08 -14.64 -1.53
N ILE A 258 1.31 -13.63 -1.96
CA ILE A 258 0.60 -13.66 -3.25
C ILE A 258 1.42 -12.89 -4.28
N ASP A 259 2.22 -13.59 -5.08
CA ASP A 259 3.09 -12.98 -6.09
C ASP A 259 2.30 -12.41 -7.27
N ASN A 260 1.24 -13.10 -7.67
CA ASN A 260 0.36 -12.74 -8.78
C ASN A 260 -0.90 -11.98 -8.31
N MET A 261 -0.71 -10.99 -7.44
CA MET A 261 -1.81 -10.18 -6.90
C MET A 261 -2.70 -9.50 -7.97
N PRO A 262 -2.17 -9.00 -9.12
CA PRO A 262 -3.00 -8.45 -10.18
C PRO A 262 -4.06 -9.43 -10.70
N GLU A 263 -3.67 -10.67 -10.97
CA GLU A 263 -4.56 -11.72 -11.45
C GLU A 263 -5.57 -12.12 -10.35
N CYS A 264 -5.11 -12.23 -9.10
CA CYS A 264 -5.97 -12.56 -7.97
C CYS A 264 -7.03 -11.47 -7.75
N LEU A 265 -6.65 -10.19 -7.82
CA LEU A 265 -7.58 -9.07 -7.75
C LEU A 265 -8.56 -9.07 -8.92
N ALA A 266 -8.08 -9.25 -10.16
CA ALA A 266 -8.96 -9.29 -11.33
C ALA A 266 -10.00 -10.41 -11.22
N ALA A 267 -9.60 -11.61 -10.75
CA ALA A 267 -10.47 -12.78 -10.60
C ALA A 267 -11.46 -12.69 -9.43
N ALA A 268 -11.15 -11.93 -8.37
CA ALA A 268 -11.92 -11.88 -7.13
C ALA A 268 -13.32 -11.29 -7.30
N ASP A 269 -14.27 -11.82 -6.52
CA ASP A 269 -15.62 -11.30 -6.32
C ASP A 269 -15.69 -10.48 -5.02
N LEU A 270 -14.94 -10.91 -4.01
CA LEU A 270 -14.84 -10.23 -2.73
C LEU A 270 -13.37 -10.19 -2.26
N VAL A 271 -12.92 -9.04 -1.82
CA VAL A 271 -11.58 -8.82 -1.26
C VAL A 271 -11.69 -8.54 0.24
N ILE A 272 -10.93 -9.25 1.05
CA ILE A 272 -10.84 -9.02 2.50
C ILE A 272 -9.42 -8.61 2.84
N GLY A 273 -9.25 -7.44 3.47
CA GLY A 273 -7.88 -7.00 3.76
C GLY A 273 -7.77 -5.80 4.68
N ARG A 274 -6.53 -5.41 4.94
CA ARG A 274 -6.22 -4.17 5.65
C ARG A 274 -6.54 -2.95 4.78
N ALA A 275 -6.93 -1.84 5.41
CA ALA A 275 -7.26 -0.59 4.72
C ALA A 275 -6.01 0.27 4.43
N GLY A 276 -4.96 -0.36 3.89
CA GLY A 276 -3.78 0.36 3.39
C GLY A 276 -4.11 1.12 2.11
N ALA A 277 -3.62 2.36 1.99
CA ALA A 277 -3.98 3.27 0.89
C ALA A 277 -3.81 2.65 -0.51
N ILE A 278 -2.70 1.94 -0.74
CA ILE A 278 -2.46 1.30 -2.05
C ILE A 278 -3.43 0.13 -2.30
N THR A 279 -3.73 -0.67 -1.28
CA THR A 279 -4.73 -1.74 -1.39
C THR A 279 -6.10 -1.17 -1.77
N LEU A 280 -6.53 -0.08 -1.12
CA LEU A 280 -7.80 0.56 -1.45
C LEU A 280 -7.81 1.11 -2.87
N THR A 281 -6.73 1.76 -3.28
CA THR A 281 -6.61 2.26 -4.65
C THR A 281 -6.70 1.13 -5.69
N GLU A 282 -6.11 -0.03 -5.43
CA GLU A 282 -6.21 -1.20 -6.32
C GLU A 282 -7.62 -1.81 -6.30
N ILE A 283 -8.30 -1.84 -5.15
CA ILE A 283 -9.71 -2.23 -5.01
C ILE A 283 -10.61 -1.28 -5.82
N GLU A 284 -10.44 0.01 -5.64
CA GLU A 284 -11.15 1.04 -6.41
C GLU A 284 -10.89 0.89 -7.90
N ALA A 285 -9.63 0.80 -8.32
CA ALA A 285 -9.24 0.68 -9.71
C ALA A 285 -9.79 -0.56 -10.41
N THR A 286 -9.93 -1.67 -9.67
CA THR A 286 -10.49 -2.92 -10.19
C THR A 286 -12.01 -3.05 -9.96
N GLY A 287 -12.62 -2.14 -9.20
CA GLY A 287 -14.06 -2.15 -8.91
C GLY A 287 -14.47 -3.37 -8.08
N LYS A 288 -13.70 -3.74 -7.07
CA LYS A 288 -13.98 -4.92 -6.25
C LYS A 288 -14.78 -4.59 -5.01
N CYS A 289 -15.74 -5.45 -4.69
CA CYS A 289 -16.34 -5.47 -3.37
C CYS A 289 -15.29 -5.78 -2.32
N SER A 290 -15.34 -5.11 -1.15
CA SER A 290 -14.36 -5.36 -0.11
C SER A 290 -14.92 -5.32 1.31
N ILE A 291 -14.34 -6.19 2.17
CA ILE A 291 -14.44 -6.11 3.63
C ILE A 291 -13.10 -5.61 4.16
N LEU A 292 -13.12 -4.41 4.73
CA LEU A 292 -11.92 -3.72 5.22
C LEU A 292 -11.77 -3.92 6.73
N ILE A 293 -10.57 -4.33 7.14
CA ILE A 293 -10.21 -4.55 8.55
C ILE A 293 -9.04 -3.62 8.88
N PRO A 294 -9.32 -2.38 9.29
CA PRO A 294 -8.27 -1.41 9.60
C PRO A 294 -7.34 -1.90 10.71
N SER A 295 -6.05 -1.74 10.55
CA SER A 295 -5.08 -2.05 11.60
C SER A 295 -5.10 -0.96 12.67
N PRO A 296 -5.25 -1.30 13.97
CA PRO A 296 -5.17 -0.33 15.05
C PRO A 296 -3.73 0.10 15.37
N ASN A 297 -2.74 -0.61 14.82
CA ASN A 297 -1.32 -0.43 15.15
C ASN A 297 -0.59 0.53 14.19
N VAL A 298 -1.34 1.34 13.43
CA VAL A 298 -0.79 2.31 12.49
C VAL A 298 -0.78 3.73 13.05
N ALA A 299 0.02 4.60 12.43
CA ALA A 299 0.11 6.00 12.82
C ALA A 299 -1.24 6.71 12.62
N GLU A 300 -1.63 7.56 13.60
CA GLU A 300 -2.79 8.46 13.47
C GLU A 300 -4.07 7.75 13.01
N ASN A 301 -4.17 6.43 13.28
CA ASN A 301 -5.32 5.61 12.88
C ASN A 301 -5.69 5.75 11.38
N HIS A 302 -4.70 6.01 10.52
CA HIS A 302 -4.95 6.36 9.11
C HIS A 302 -5.71 5.28 8.33
N GLN A 303 -5.54 3.98 8.68
CA GLN A 303 -6.31 2.93 8.01
C GLN A 303 -7.81 2.99 8.29
N PHE A 304 -8.22 3.40 9.50
CA PHE A 304 -9.62 3.64 9.81
C PHE A 304 -10.19 4.78 8.95
N HIS A 305 -9.47 5.90 8.85
CA HIS A 305 -9.90 7.02 8.02
C HIS A 305 -9.95 6.66 6.53
N ASN A 306 -8.99 5.88 6.05
CA ASN A 306 -8.99 5.37 4.69
C ASN A 306 -10.23 4.49 4.43
N ALA A 307 -10.52 3.51 5.33
CA ALA A 307 -11.70 2.65 5.20
C ALA A 307 -13.00 3.45 5.20
N MET A 308 -13.13 4.41 6.14
CA MET A 308 -14.33 5.26 6.23
C MET A 308 -14.59 6.09 4.96
N ALA A 309 -13.57 6.44 4.20
CA ALA A 309 -13.75 7.13 2.93
C ALA A 309 -14.55 6.29 1.91
N LEU A 310 -14.36 4.97 1.91
CA LEU A 310 -15.13 4.04 1.07
C LEU A 310 -16.48 3.71 1.70
N VAL A 311 -16.51 3.40 3.01
CA VAL A 311 -17.74 3.03 3.73
C VAL A 311 -18.81 4.11 3.65
N ASN A 312 -18.43 5.38 3.80
CA ASN A 312 -19.34 6.52 3.69
C ASN A 312 -19.97 6.69 2.29
N ARG A 313 -19.47 5.96 1.28
CA ARG A 313 -19.97 5.94 -0.09
C ARG A 313 -20.56 4.59 -0.50
N ASP A 314 -20.79 3.72 0.48
CA ASP A 314 -21.23 2.33 0.25
C ASP A 314 -20.32 1.58 -0.75
N ALA A 315 -19.02 1.88 -0.70
CA ALA A 315 -17.99 1.31 -1.58
C ALA A 315 -17.16 0.21 -0.90
N ALA A 316 -17.44 -0.07 0.37
CA ALA A 316 -16.84 -1.16 1.15
C ALA A 316 -17.66 -1.42 2.41
N VAL A 317 -17.51 -2.61 2.97
CA VAL A 317 -17.93 -2.95 4.33
C VAL A 317 -16.72 -2.90 5.25
N MET A 318 -16.87 -2.45 6.51
CA MET A 318 -15.77 -2.41 7.48
C MET A 318 -16.11 -3.24 8.72
N ILE A 319 -15.11 -3.97 9.20
CA ILE A 319 -15.12 -4.61 10.52
C ILE A 319 -13.89 -4.09 11.26
N GLU A 320 -14.09 -3.38 12.37
CA GLU A 320 -12.95 -2.98 13.21
C GLU A 320 -12.29 -4.20 13.86
N GLU A 321 -10.96 -4.19 14.00
CA GLU A 321 -10.23 -5.36 14.53
C GLU A 321 -10.69 -5.80 15.91
N LYS A 322 -11.17 -4.87 16.77
CA LYS A 322 -11.72 -5.17 18.10
C LYS A 322 -13.02 -6.00 18.05
N ASP A 323 -13.75 -5.89 16.93
CA ASP A 323 -15.05 -6.56 16.70
C ASP A 323 -14.91 -7.76 15.75
N LEU A 324 -13.68 -8.07 15.31
CA LEU A 324 -13.40 -9.12 14.34
C LEU A 324 -13.41 -10.48 15.04
N THR A 325 -14.38 -11.31 14.69
CA THR A 325 -14.39 -12.76 15.00
C THR A 325 -14.51 -13.56 13.71
N GLY A 326 -14.24 -14.85 13.77
CA GLY A 326 -14.38 -15.74 12.62
C GLY A 326 -15.83 -15.83 12.15
N GLU A 327 -16.77 -15.92 13.12
CA GLU A 327 -18.21 -15.98 12.87
C GLU A 327 -18.69 -14.71 12.15
N LYS A 328 -18.32 -13.54 12.69
CA LYS A 328 -18.72 -12.25 12.10
C LYS A 328 -18.17 -12.08 10.69
N LEU A 329 -16.91 -12.50 10.47
CA LEU A 329 -16.32 -12.45 9.13
C LEU A 329 -17.08 -13.35 8.16
N TRP A 330 -17.36 -14.60 8.57
CA TRP A 330 -18.10 -15.56 7.76
C TRP A 330 -19.53 -15.11 7.45
N GLU A 331 -20.26 -14.62 8.45
CA GLU A 331 -21.61 -14.06 8.28
C GLU A 331 -21.60 -12.87 7.30
N THR A 332 -20.60 -11.95 7.42
CA THR A 332 -20.49 -10.81 6.52
C THR A 332 -20.21 -11.23 5.08
N VAL A 333 -19.32 -12.22 4.87
CA VAL A 333 -19.05 -12.81 3.54
C VAL A 333 -20.31 -13.39 2.94
N ASN A 334 -21.04 -14.23 3.71
CA ASN A 334 -22.27 -14.85 3.25
C ASN A 334 -23.36 -13.82 2.93
N THR A 335 -23.54 -12.81 3.78
CA THR A 335 -24.53 -11.74 3.54
C THR A 335 -24.27 -11.07 2.21
N ILE A 336 -23.02 -10.65 1.95
CA ILE A 336 -22.67 -9.93 0.71
C ILE A 336 -22.82 -10.83 -0.53
N LEU A 337 -22.33 -12.08 -0.46
CA LEU A 337 -22.29 -12.94 -1.64
C LEU A 337 -23.61 -13.69 -1.90
N SER A 338 -24.52 -13.78 -0.91
CA SER A 338 -25.84 -14.40 -1.08
C SER A 338 -26.91 -13.41 -1.55
N GLU A 339 -26.70 -12.10 -1.34
CA GLU A 339 -27.60 -11.07 -1.82
C GLU A 339 -27.30 -10.76 -3.29
N PRO A 340 -28.24 -11.02 -4.22
CA PRO A 340 -28.02 -10.82 -5.64
C PRO A 340 -27.68 -9.35 -5.95
N GLY A 341 -26.54 -9.10 -6.61
CA GLY A 341 -26.13 -7.77 -7.06
C GLY A 341 -25.42 -6.94 -5.97
N ARG A 342 -25.38 -7.36 -4.70
CA ARG A 342 -24.81 -6.54 -3.62
C ARG A 342 -23.29 -6.36 -3.76
N ALA A 343 -22.57 -7.41 -4.08
CA ALA A 343 -21.13 -7.33 -4.31
C ALA A 343 -20.80 -6.44 -5.51
N GLU A 344 -21.58 -6.54 -6.59
CA GLU A 344 -21.42 -5.71 -7.80
C GLU A 344 -21.72 -4.24 -7.51
N GLU A 345 -22.73 -3.93 -6.71
CA GLU A 345 -23.09 -2.57 -6.31
C GLU A 345 -21.96 -1.91 -5.52
N ILE A 346 -21.47 -2.59 -4.47
CA ILE A 346 -20.32 -2.11 -3.67
C ILE A 346 -19.11 -1.90 -4.57
N GLY A 347 -18.80 -2.87 -5.45
CA GLY A 347 -17.69 -2.78 -6.39
C GLY A 347 -17.84 -1.63 -7.38
N LYS A 348 -19.04 -1.36 -7.88
CA LYS A 348 -19.35 -0.22 -8.75
C LYS A 348 -19.13 1.11 -8.04
N ASN A 349 -19.58 1.21 -6.78
CA ASN A 349 -19.36 2.40 -5.97
C ASN A 349 -17.85 2.63 -5.72
N ALA A 350 -17.09 1.55 -5.43
CA ALA A 350 -15.64 1.63 -5.32
C ALA A 350 -14.99 2.10 -6.62
N LYS A 351 -15.40 1.55 -7.77
CA LYS A 351 -14.89 1.94 -9.10
C LYS A 351 -15.14 3.42 -9.41
N ALA A 352 -16.28 3.96 -8.98
CA ALA A 352 -16.59 5.37 -9.17
C ALA A 352 -15.67 6.33 -8.40
N MET A 353 -14.95 5.84 -7.38
CA MET A 353 -13.95 6.61 -6.63
C MET A 353 -12.56 6.56 -7.25
N ALA A 354 -12.31 5.64 -8.18
CA ALA A 354 -10.98 5.41 -8.74
C ALA A 354 -10.45 6.60 -9.55
N VAL A 355 -9.19 6.95 -9.29
CA VAL A 355 -8.44 7.95 -10.08
C VAL A 355 -7.53 7.21 -11.05
N LEU A 356 -8.07 6.84 -12.22
CA LEU A 356 -7.37 5.97 -13.18
C LEU A 356 -6.23 6.68 -13.92
N ASP A 357 -6.24 8.00 -13.98
CA ASP A 357 -5.22 8.84 -14.58
C ASP A 357 -4.16 9.36 -13.58
N ALA A 358 -4.13 8.79 -12.37
CA ALA A 358 -3.20 9.19 -11.32
C ALA A 358 -1.72 9.14 -11.77
N ASN A 359 -1.35 8.10 -12.50
CA ASN A 359 0.01 7.95 -13.04
C ASN A 359 0.38 9.10 -14.00
N ASP A 360 -0.55 9.50 -14.89
CA ASP A 360 -0.36 10.63 -15.83
C ASP A 360 -0.25 11.96 -15.07
N ARG A 361 -1.12 12.20 -14.08
CA ARG A 361 -1.08 13.42 -13.25
C ARG A 361 0.25 13.56 -12.52
N ILE A 362 0.70 12.48 -11.85
CA ILE A 362 1.97 12.44 -11.12
C ILE A 362 3.15 12.67 -12.08
N TYR A 363 3.17 11.99 -13.22
CA TYR A 363 4.19 12.14 -14.24
C TYR A 363 4.29 13.58 -14.75
N ASN A 364 3.15 14.18 -15.09
CA ASN A 364 3.08 15.55 -15.62
C ASN A 364 3.61 16.57 -14.58
N ILE A 365 3.26 16.41 -13.30
CA ILE A 365 3.77 17.26 -12.21
C ILE A 365 5.29 17.10 -12.08
N ILE A 366 5.82 15.86 -12.09
CA ILE A 366 7.27 15.63 -12.02
C ILE A 366 7.96 16.34 -13.19
N CYS A 367 7.47 16.18 -14.41
CA CYS A 367 8.06 16.83 -15.61
C CYS A 367 7.96 18.35 -15.59
N GLU A 368 6.84 18.90 -15.13
CA GLU A 368 6.65 20.36 -15.02
C GLU A 368 7.61 20.97 -14.00
N LYS A 369 7.74 20.33 -12.82
CA LYS A 369 8.57 20.87 -11.73
C LYS A 369 10.07 20.63 -11.94
N ALA A 370 10.46 19.63 -12.73
CA ALA A 370 11.85 19.38 -13.11
C ALA A 370 12.42 20.45 -14.07
N LYS A 371 11.57 21.20 -14.78
CA LYS A 371 12.00 22.23 -15.76
C LYS A 371 12.26 23.60 -15.14
N LYS A 372 12.02 23.76 -13.84
CA LYS A 372 12.29 25.01 -13.12
C LYS A 372 13.68 25.04 -12.52
#